data_12fadbb31a1b3622749842b963d43f9d
#
_entry.id   12fadbb31a1b3622749842b963d43f9d
#
_cell.length_a   1.000
_cell.length_b   1.000
_cell.length_c   1.000
_cell.angle_alpha   90.00
_cell.angle_beta   90.00
_cell.angle_gamma   90.00
#
_symmetry.space_group_name_H-M   'P 1'
#
loop_
_entity.id
_entity.type
_entity.pdbx_description
1 polymer ?
#
loop_
_entity_poly.entity_id
_entity_poly.type
_entity_poly.pdbx_seq_one_letter_code
_entity_poly.pdbx_strand_id
1 'polypeptide(L)'
;MRNIFVEATMVAGILATGMSLPDIAHASPLAAAVQTATPAAQSDVKIESSIRVERTEVSENGASATVLLDPAAVKVIPGDKLLFINRYSNSGQDVVTGFVINNPVHSAVTFVEVLEDWALVSVDGGQNFGKLAELTVTDAEQASRPAVASDVTHIRWALPMPIAPGASGELRFRGIVK
;
A
#
# COMPACT_ATOMS: atom_id res chain seq x y z
N MET A 1 44.38 -28.27 -25.80
CA MET A 1 44.35 -29.72 -25.60
C MET A 1 42.92 -30.05 -25.22
N ARG A 2 42.01 -30.34 -26.13
CA ARG A 2 41.70 -31.57 -26.89
C ARG A 2 41.49 -32.76 -25.97
N ASN A 3 40.23 -33.21 -25.86
CA ASN A 3 39.67 -34.53 -26.26
C ASN A 3 38.24 -34.59 -25.62
N ILE A 4 37.13 -34.67 -26.32
CA ILE A 4 36.52 -35.56 -27.30
C ILE A 4 36.59 -37.05 -26.87
N PHE A 5 35.40 -37.68 -26.71
CA PHE A 5 34.96 -38.99 -27.19
C PHE A 5 33.66 -39.35 -26.46
N VAL A 6 32.48 -39.41 -27.07
CA VAL A 6 31.88 -40.29 -28.07
C VAL A 6 31.25 -41.57 -27.47
N GLU A 7 29.92 -41.61 -27.69
CA GLU A 7 28.99 -42.72 -28.02
C GLU A 7 29.06 -44.08 -27.30
N ALA A 8 27.88 -44.58 -26.98
CA ALA A 8 27.41 -45.86 -27.54
C ALA A 8 25.90 -46.12 -27.23
N THR A 9 25.18 -46.31 -28.30
CA THR A 9 23.85 -46.86 -28.47
C THR A 9 23.83 -48.36 -28.13
N MET A 10 22.76 -48.87 -27.46
CA MET A 10 22.26 -50.20 -27.74
C MET A 10 20.75 -50.33 -27.45
N VAL A 11 20.04 -50.78 -28.48
CA VAL A 11 18.65 -51.22 -28.57
C VAL A 11 18.57 -52.67 -28.12
N ALA A 12 17.57 -53.01 -27.34
CA ALA A 12 17.02 -54.36 -27.32
C ALA A 12 15.55 -54.33 -26.92
N GLY A 13 14.70 -54.66 -27.87
CA GLY A 13 13.26 -54.87 -27.64
C GLY A 13 12.97 -56.25 -27.06
N ILE A 14 11.93 -56.34 -26.25
CA ILE A 14 11.23 -57.57 -25.95
C ILE A 14 9.72 -57.30 -25.95
N LEU A 15 9.04 -57.98 -26.87
CA LEU A 15 7.56 -58.16 -26.85
C LEU A 15 7.18 -59.05 -25.67
N ALA A 16 6.13 -58.65 -24.93
CA ALA A 16 5.34 -59.56 -24.11
C ALA A 16 3.87 -59.09 -24.06
N THR A 17 3.09 -59.91 -24.63
CA THR A 17 1.65 -60.15 -24.63
C THR A 17 0.81 -59.63 -23.46
N GLY A 18 -0.37 -59.20 -23.84
CA GLY A 18 -1.40 -58.55 -23.04
C GLY A 18 -1.98 -59.40 -21.92
N MET A 19 -2.47 -58.66 -20.94
CA MET A 19 -3.56 -59.04 -20.08
C MET A 19 -4.36 -57.77 -19.76
N SER A 20 -5.58 -57.75 -20.27
CA SER A 20 -6.60 -56.73 -19.92
C SER A 20 -7.07 -56.94 -18.49
N LEU A 21 -6.86 -55.95 -17.64
CA LEU A 21 -7.50 -55.84 -16.33
C LEU A 21 -8.67 -54.85 -16.40
N PRO A 22 -9.72 -55.01 -15.61
CA PRO A 22 -10.94 -54.22 -15.70
C PRO A 22 -10.71 -52.79 -15.21
N ASP A 23 -11.36 -51.89 -15.91
CA ASP A 23 -11.44 -50.46 -15.70
C ASP A 23 -11.98 -50.15 -14.31
N ILE A 24 -11.13 -49.78 -13.38
CA ILE A 24 -11.53 -49.18 -12.11
C ILE A 24 -11.73 -47.70 -12.38
N ALA A 25 -13.00 -47.31 -12.48
CA ALA A 25 -13.39 -45.90 -12.53
C ALA A 25 -12.79 -45.14 -11.33
N HIS A 26 -11.72 -44.43 -11.56
CA HIS A 26 -11.17 -43.48 -10.62
C HIS A 26 -12.11 -42.27 -10.62
N ALA A 27 -12.93 -42.16 -9.56
CA ALA A 27 -13.61 -40.94 -9.24
C ALA A 27 -12.55 -39.84 -9.04
N SER A 28 -12.48 -38.91 -9.96
CA SER A 28 -11.67 -37.72 -9.81
C SER A 28 -12.11 -36.97 -8.56
N PRO A 29 -11.22 -36.66 -7.62
CA PRO A 29 -11.55 -35.74 -6.54
C PRO A 29 -11.88 -34.38 -7.17
N LEU A 30 -13.06 -33.88 -6.84
CA LEU A 30 -13.48 -32.51 -7.13
C LEU A 30 -12.39 -31.58 -6.58
N ALA A 31 -11.50 -31.14 -7.45
CA ALA A 31 -10.57 -30.08 -7.11
C ALA A 31 -11.42 -28.83 -6.86
N ALA A 32 -11.57 -28.48 -5.59
CA ALA A 32 -12.11 -27.19 -5.22
C ALA A 32 -11.21 -26.13 -5.90
N ALA A 33 -11.75 -25.48 -6.90
CA ALA A 33 -11.10 -24.36 -7.55
C ALA A 33 -10.94 -23.30 -6.46
N VAL A 34 -9.71 -23.15 -5.96
CA VAL A 34 -9.30 -21.99 -5.21
C VAL A 34 -9.42 -20.85 -6.22
N GLN A 35 -10.50 -20.10 -6.16
CA GLN A 35 -10.63 -18.83 -6.86
C GLN A 35 -9.64 -17.88 -6.21
N THR A 36 -8.44 -17.81 -6.78
CA THR A 36 -7.55 -16.69 -6.54
C THR A 36 -8.29 -15.45 -7.01
N ALA A 37 -8.70 -14.60 -6.05
CA ALA A 37 -9.33 -13.32 -6.35
C ALA A 37 -8.43 -12.57 -7.35
N THR A 38 -8.97 -12.33 -8.53
CA THR A 38 -8.29 -11.63 -9.62
C THR A 38 -8.05 -10.18 -9.20
N PRO A 39 -6.87 -9.59 -9.47
CA PRO A 39 -6.54 -8.19 -9.13
C PRO A 39 -7.44 -7.12 -9.78
N ALA A 40 -8.42 -7.51 -10.58
CA ALA A 40 -9.29 -6.60 -11.33
C ALA A 40 -10.17 -5.70 -10.45
N ALA A 41 -10.54 -6.14 -9.25
CA ALA A 41 -11.41 -5.36 -8.36
C ALA A 41 -10.75 -4.09 -7.78
N GLN A 42 -9.41 -3.97 -7.82
CA GLN A 42 -8.70 -2.77 -7.34
C GLN A 42 -8.73 -1.63 -8.35
N SER A 43 -8.99 -1.89 -9.64
CA SER A 43 -9.01 -0.87 -10.70
C SER A 43 -10.22 0.06 -10.64
N ASP A 44 -11.29 -0.34 -9.93
CA ASP A 44 -12.53 0.45 -9.84
C ASP A 44 -12.55 1.42 -8.66
N VAL A 45 -11.55 1.36 -7.79
CA VAL A 45 -11.38 2.36 -6.72
C VAL A 45 -10.61 3.56 -7.25
N LYS A 46 -11.27 4.69 -7.29
CA LYS A 46 -10.65 5.98 -7.63
C LYS A 46 -10.09 6.63 -6.37
N ILE A 47 -8.93 7.28 -6.53
CA ILE A 47 -8.32 8.11 -5.48
C ILE A 47 -8.17 9.52 -6.00
N GLU A 48 -8.70 10.48 -5.23
CA GLU A 48 -8.54 11.92 -5.47
C GLU A 48 -7.80 12.52 -4.29
N SER A 49 -6.65 13.16 -4.57
CA SER A 49 -5.84 13.80 -3.54
C SER A 49 -6.02 15.31 -3.59
N SER A 50 -6.18 15.91 -2.43
CA SER A 50 -6.24 17.36 -2.27
C SER A 50 -5.44 17.82 -1.06
N ILE A 51 -5.05 19.09 -1.08
CA ILE A 51 -4.28 19.71 0.00
C ILE A 51 -5.05 20.94 0.47
N ARG A 52 -5.04 21.20 1.78
CA ARG A 52 -5.55 22.43 2.38
C ARG A 52 -4.46 23.03 3.27
N VAL A 53 -4.41 24.35 3.30
CA VAL A 53 -3.58 25.10 4.25
C VAL A 53 -4.39 25.33 5.51
N GLU A 54 -3.91 24.85 6.66
CA GLU A 54 -4.54 25.10 7.94
C GLU A 54 -4.03 26.41 8.53
N ARG A 55 -4.92 27.38 8.76
CA ARG A 55 -4.59 28.63 9.45
C ARG A 55 -5.53 28.85 10.62
N THR A 56 -4.99 29.43 11.67
CA THR A 56 -5.80 29.87 12.80
C THR A 56 -6.21 31.31 12.57
N GLU A 57 -7.51 31.56 12.49
CA GLU A 57 -8.08 32.89 12.44
C GLU A 57 -8.67 33.23 13.81
N VAL A 58 -8.44 34.46 14.25
CA VAL A 58 -9.01 34.99 15.48
C VAL A 58 -10.12 35.95 15.08
N SER A 59 -11.34 35.65 15.47
CA SER A 59 -12.49 36.52 15.21
C SER A 59 -12.49 37.73 16.14
N GLU A 60 -13.26 38.77 15.79
CA GLU A 60 -13.35 40.02 16.57
C GLU A 60 -13.73 39.84 18.06
N ASN A 61 -14.44 38.77 18.37
CA ASN A 61 -14.79 38.40 19.73
C ASN A 61 -13.67 37.62 20.47
N GLY A 62 -12.49 37.45 19.87
CA GLY A 62 -11.34 36.72 20.44
C GLY A 62 -11.41 35.19 20.30
N ALA A 63 -12.44 34.63 19.66
CA ALA A 63 -12.49 33.18 19.40
C ALA A 63 -11.53 32.79 18.29
N SER A 64 -10.74 31.74 18.54
CA SER A 64 -9.83 31.17 17.54
C SER A 64 -10.50 30.00 16.83
N ALA A 65 -10.43 29.97 15.50
CA ALA A 65 -10.91 28.88 14.66
C ALA A 65 -9.85 28.45 13.65
N THR A 66 -9.71 27.15 13.42
CA THR A 66 -8.89 26.64 12.32
C THR A 66 -9.71 26.67 11.04
N VAL A 67 -9.21 27.38 10.02
CA VAL A 67 -9.79 27.43 8.69
C VAL A 67 -8.93 26.66 7.70
N LEU A 68 -9.59 26.00 6.75
CA LEU A 68 -8.95 25.25 5.68
C LEU A 68 -9.03 26.07 4.39
N LEU A 69 -7.88 26.55 3.93
CA LEU A 69 -7.76 27.39 2.74
C LEU A 69 -7.27 26.58 1.55
N ASP A 70 -7.69 26.96 0.35
CA ASP A 70 -7.14 26.41 -0.88
C ASP A 70 -5.71 26.94 -1.07
N PRO A 71 -4.70 26.07 -1.26
CA PRO A 71 -3.32 26.52 -1.48
C PRO A 71 -3.17 27.40 -2.74
N ALA A 72 -4.08 27.30 -3.71
CA ALA A 72 -4.09 28.20 -4.88
C ALA A 72 -4.60 29.60 -4.55
N ALA A 73 -5.35 29.77 -3.47
CA ALA A 73 -5.91 31.07 -3.05
C ALA A 73 -5.02 31.82 -2.05
N VAL A 74 -3.96 31.18 -1.54
CA VAL A 74 -3.07 31.78 -0.53
C VAL A 74 -1.60 31.57 -0.87
N LYS A 75 -0.74 32.47 -0.42
CA LYS A 75 0.70 32.23 -0.50
C LYS A 75 1.10 31.22 0.57
N VAL A 76 1.57 30.05 0.12
CA VAL A 76 2.14 29.02 1.00
C VAL A 76 3.60 29.36 1.29
N ILE A 77 3.97 29.36 2.56
CA ILE A 77 5.32 29.68 3.04
C ILE A 77 5.85 28.60 3.98
N PRO A 78 7.19 28.51 4.17
CA PRO A 78 7.77 27.63 5.18
C PRO A 78 7.14 27.82 6.55
N GLY A 79 6.82 26.74 7.23
CA GLY A 79 6.11 26.73 8.50
C GLY A 79 4.58 26.60 8.40
N ASP A 80 3.99 26.79 7.22
CA ASP A 80 2.54 26.58 7.04
C ASP A 80 2.16 25.11 7.30
N LYS A 81 1.07 24.92 8.01
CA LYS A 81 0.47 23.60 8.26
C LYS A 81 -0.40 23.20 7.08
N LEU A 82 -0.20 21.98 6.62
CA LEU A 82 -0.94 21.40 5.50
C LEU A 82 -1.75 20.20 5.98
N LEU A 83 -3.00 20.12 5.54
CA LEU A 83 -3.84 18.93 5.63
C LEU A 83 -3.91 18.28 4.24
N PHE A 84 -3.42 17.06 4.15
CA PHE A 84 -3.52 16.21 2.96
C PHE A 84 -4.74 15.31 3.12
N ILE A 85 -5.56 15.25 2.08
CA ILE A 85 -6.81 14.49 2.05
C ILE A 85 -6.78 13.60 0.82
N ASN A 86 -6.80 12.29 1.03
CA ASN A 86 -6.97 11.28 -0.02
C ASN A 86 -8.38 10.74 0.08
N ARG A 87 -9.24 11.11 -0.85
CA ARG A 87 -10.60 10.57 -0.97
C ARG A 87 -10.56 9.34 -1.85
N TYR A 88 -11.05 8.22 -1.36
CA TYR A 88 -11.27 7.03 -2.17
C TYR A 88 -12.75 6.83 -2.44
N SER A 89 -13.09 6.25 -3.59
CA SER A 89 -14.45 5.88 -3.96
C SER A 89 -14.45 4.64 -4.84
N ASN A 90 -15.30 3.66 -4.50
CA ASN A 90 -15.52 2.49 -5.34
C ASN A 90 -16.61 2.83 -6.38
N SER A 91 -16.19 3.01 -7.64
CA SER A 91 -17.10 3.27 -8.77
C SER A 91 -17.53 1.99 -9.49
N GLY A 92 -17.03 0.83 -9.06
CA GLY A 92 -17.37 -0.48 -9.61
C GLY A 92 -18.66 -1.05 -9.03
N GLN A 93 -19.01 -2.24 -9.49
CA GLN A 93 -20.20 -2.99 -9.03
C GLN A 93 -19.87 -4.05 -7.97
N ASP A 94 -18.59 -4.31 -7.75
CA ASP A 94 -18.11 -5.33 -6.83
C ASP A 94 -17.57 -4.73 -5.53
N VAL A 95 -17.64 -5.52 -4.45
CA VAL A 95 -17.04 -5.16 -3.17
C VAL A 95 -15.52 -5.32 -3.26
N VAL A 96 -14.78 -4.26 -2.93
CA VAL A 96 -13.32 -4.29 -2.89
C VAL A 96 -12.83 -4.57 -1.47
N THR A 97 -12.02 -5.61 -1.31
CA THR A 97 -11.43 -6.02 -0.03
C THR A 97 -9.92 -5.86 -0.06
N GLY A 98 -9.31 -5.62 1.11
CA GLY A 98 -7.86 -5.54 1.23
C GLY A 98 -7.22 -4.38 0.46
N PHE A 99 -7.95 -3.29 0.27
CA PHE A 99 -7.45 -2.13 -0.45
C PHE A 99 -6.35 -1.43 0.36
N VAL A 100 -5.21 -1.18 -0.30
CA VAL A 100 -4.03 -0.57 0.33
C VAL A 100 -3.61 0.68 -0.45
N ILE A 101 -3.43 1.77 0.26
CA ILE A 101 -2.88 3.03 -0.27
C ILE A 101 -1.53 3.28 0.36
N ASN A 102 -0.50 3.48 -0.46
CA ASN A 102 0.81 3.96 -0.05
C ASN A 102 0.97 5.41 -0.54
N ASN A 103 1.24 6.32 0.37
CA ASN A 103 1.40 7.73 0.06
C ASN A 103 2.81 8.20 0.46
N PRO A 104 3.66 8.62 -0.49
CA PRO A 104 4.92 9.23 -0.17
C PRO A 104 4.69 10.61 0.46
N VAL A 105 5.50 10.98 1.44
CA VAL A 105 5.57 12.33 1.99
C VAL A 105 6.53 13.15 1.11
N HIS A 106 6.02 14.23 0.54
CA HIS A 106 6.82 15.07 -0.36
C HIS A 106 8.03 15.68 0.37
N SER A 107 9.17 15.76 -0.30
CA SER A 107 10.45 16.22 0.28
C SER A 107 10.39 17.64 0.87
N ALA A 108 9.53 18.51 0.35
CA ALA A 108 9.30 19.87 0.86
C ALA A 108 8.37 19.91 2.09
N VAL A 109 7.94 18.75 2.60
CA VAL A 109 7.01 18.64 3.72
C VAL A 109 7.65 17.80 4.82
N THR A 110 7.51 18.23 6.06
CA THR A 110 7.77 17.41 7.25
C THR A 110 6.45 16.83 7.70
N PHE A 111 6.37 15.49 7.80
CA PHE A 111 5.21 14.80 8.36
C PHE A 111 5.00 15.20 9.83
N VAL A 112 3.76 15.32 10.24
CA VAL A 112 3.38 15.61 11.64
C VAL A 112 2.62 14.44 12.24
N GLU A 113 1.49 14.08 11.64
CA GLU A 113 0.62 13.01 12.11
C GLU A 113 -0.25 12.47 10.98
N VAL A 114 -0.70 11.24 11.13
CA VAL A 114 -1.81 10.64 10.38
C VAL A 114 -3.04 10.58 11.28
N LEU A 115 -4.22 10.83 10.72
CA LEU A 115 -5.43 10.96 11.52
C LEU A 115 -6.10 9.61 11.82
N GLU A 116 -5.82 8.60 11.00
CA GLU A 116 -6.31 7.23 11.19
C GLU A 116 -5.32 6.44 12.07
N ASP A 117 -5.78 6.01 13.24
CA ASP A 117 -4.98 5.30 14.25
C ASP A 117 -4.44 3.94 13.78
N TRP A 118 -5.10 3.32 12.78
CA TRP A 118 -4.69 2.05 12.18
C TRP A 118 -3.65 2.21 11.06
N ALA A 119 -3.36 3.44 10.60
CA ALA A 119 -2.34 3.69 9.61
C ALA A 119 -0.93 3.31 10.11
N LEU A 120 -0.08 2.93 9.17
CA LEU A 120 1.33 2.64 9.39
C LEU A 120 2.19 3.66 8.65
N VAL A 121 3.40 3.89 9.15
CA VAL A 121 4.37 4.78 8.52
C VAL A 121 5.67 4.04 8.22
N SER A 122 6.45 4.60 7.30
CA SER A 122 7.79 4.12 6.97
C SER A 122 8.78 5.26 7.09
N VAL A 123 10.00 4.94 7.52
CA VAL A 123 11.14 5.87 7.67
C VAL A 123 12.30 5.50 6.74
N ASP A 124 12.15 4.47 5.91
CA ASP A 124 13.18 3.87 5.06
C ASP A 124 12.79 3.84 3.57
N GLY A 125 12.01 4.81 3.12
CA GLY A 125 11.61 4.92 1.72
C GLY A 125 10.47 3.97 1.33
N GLY A 126 9.67 3.49 2.29
CA GLY A 126 8.52 2.62 2.01
C GLY A 126 8.87 1.13 1.98
N GLN A 127 10.04 0.72 2.49
CA GLN A 127 10.44 -0.68 2.54
C GLN A 127 9.77 -1.39 3.72
N ASN A 128 9.87 -0.82 4.92
CA ASN A 128 9.25 -1.35 6.12
C ASN A 128 8.21 -0.39 6.68
N PHE A 129 7.08 -0.92 7.15
CA PHE A 129 5.98 -0.14 7.71
C PHE A 129 5.64 -0.63 9.11
N GLY A 130 5.42 0.32 10.02
CA GLY A 130 5.06 0.05 11.42
C GLY A 130 4.43 1.27 12.08
N LYS A 131 4.10 1.14 13.37
CA LYS A 131 3.75 2.30 14.17
C LYS A 131 5.00 3.15 14.40
N LEU A 132 4.90 4.47 14.32
CA LEU A 132 6.06 5.35 14.46
C LEU A 132 6.87 5.08 15.74
N ALA A 133 6.19 4.81 16.84
CA ALA A 133 6.82 4.52 18.14
C ALA A 133 7.63 3.21 18.17
N GLU A 134 7.43 2.32 17.20
CA GLU A 134 8.10 1.03 17.09
C GLU A 134 9.26 1.05 16.08
N LEU A 135 9.39 2.14 15.32
CA LEU A 135 10.39 2.27 14.27
C LEU A 135 11.67 2.88 14.80
N THR A 136 12.78 2.48 14.18
CA THR A 136 14.10 3.03 14.43
C THR A 136 14.74 3.52 13.15
N VAL A 137 15.56 4.53 13.24
CA VAL A 137 16.41 5.03 12.15
C VAL A 137 17.85 4.74 12.49
N THR A 138 18.59 4.20 11.53
CA THR A 138 20.04 3.99 11.66
C THR A 138 20.74 5.10 10.87
N ASP A 139 21.62 5.81 11.52
CA ASP A 139 22.42 6.88 10.89
C ASP A 139 23.64 6.33 10.12
N ALA A 140 24.42 7.21 9.52
CA ALA A 140 25.61 6.86 8.75
C ALA A 140 26.70 6.19 9.60
N GLU A 141 26.74 6.46 10.89
CA GLU A 141 27.66 5.89 11.88
C GLU A 141 27.16 4.56 12.45
N GLN A 142 26.04 4.01 11.91
CA GLN A 142 25.36 2.78 12.37
C GLN A 142 24.79 2.87 13.80
N ALA A 143 24.62 4.07 14.33
CA ALA A 143 23.88 4.28 15.57
C ALA A 143 22.37 4.27 15.31
N SER A 144 21.64 3.48 16.10
CA SER A 144 20.19 3.42 16.00
C SER A 144 19.52 4.32 17.03
N ARG A 145 18.53 5.07 16.60
CA ARG A 145 17.67 5.87 17.48
C ARG A 145 16.18 5.64 17.19
N PRO A 146 15.29 5.90 18.14
CA PRO A 146 13.85 5.91 17.88
C PRO A 146 13.53 6.89 16.72
N ALA A 147 12.62 6.47 15.85
CA ALA A 147 12.13 7.32 14.79
C ALA A 147 11.26 8.45 15.34
N VAL A 148 11.32 9.60 14.69
CA VAL A 148 10.48 10.77 14.99
C VAL A 148 9.68 11.16 13.74
N ALA A 149 8.68 12.03 13.90
CA ALA A 149 7.78 12.42 12.82
C ALA A 149 8.52 12.93 11.57
N SER A 150 9.63 13.66 11.74
CA SER A 150 10.42 14.18 10.62
C SER A 150 11.15 13.10 9.80
N ASP A 151 11.28 11.88 10.31
CA ASP A 151 11.89 10.76 9.59
C ASP A 151 10.92 10.04 8.66
N VAL A 152 9.61 10.29 8.81
CA VAL A 152 8.58 9.60 8.02
C VAL A 152 8.67 9.99 6.56
N THR A 153 8.80 8.97 5.71
CA THR A 153 8.91 9.10 4.26
C THR A 153 7.66 8.62 3.52
N HIS A 154 6.92 7.67 4.10
CA HIS A 154 5.69 7.11 3.50
C HIS A 154 4.67 6.82 4.56
N ILE A 155 3.40 6.83 4.14
CA ILE A 155 2.24 6.44 4.95
C ILE A 155 1.53 5.31 4.20
N ARG A 156 1.09 4.28 4.94
CA ARG A 156 0.30 3.17 4.41
C ARG A 156 -1.02 3.07 5.13
N TRP A 157 -2.09 3.06 4.35
CA TRP A 157 -3.42 2.71 4.82
C TRP A 157 -3.83 1.38 4.20
N ALA A 158 -3.92 0.32 5.02
CA ALA A 158 -4.55 -0.93 4.65
C ALA A 158 -5.98 -0.89 5.22
N LEU A 159 -6.97 -0.65 4.37
CA LEU A 159 -8.35 -0.43 4.82
C LEU A 159 -8.86 -1.68 5.57
N PRO A 160 -9.28 -1.53 6.83
CA PRO A 160 -9.70 -2.67 7.65
C PRO A 160 -11.07 -3.21 7.24
N MET A 161 -11.85 -2.43 6.49
CA MET A 161 -13.18 -2.79 6.04
C MET A 161 -13.28 -2.81 4.51
N PRO A 162 -14.12 -3.70 3.94
CA PRO A 162 -14.42 -3.70 2.52
C PRO A 162 -15.04 -2.38 2.05
N ILE A 163 -14.77 -2.01 0.80
CA ILE A 163 -15.38 -0.85 0.15
C ILE A 163 -16.52 -1.37 -0.73
N ALA A 164 -17.76 -1.18 -0.30
CA ALA A 164 -18.94 -1.54 -1.07
C ALA A 164 -19.05 -0.71 -2.36
N PRO A 165 -19.79 -1.17 -3.39
CA PRO A 165 -20.13 -0.37 -4.56
C PRO A 165 -20.73 0.98 -4.18
N GLY A 166 -20.23 2.07 -4.76
CA GLY A 166 -20.66 3.44 -4.46
C GLY A 166 -20.16 4.00 -3.13
N ALA A 167 -19.51 3.20 -2.28
CA ALA A 167 -18.94 3.69 -1.03
C ALA A 167 -17.71 4.56 -1.26
N SER A 168 -17.50 5.53 -0.38
CA SER A 168 -16.35 6.42 -0.38
C SER A 168 -15.89 6.74 1.04
N GLY A 169 -14.66 7.22 1.17
CA GLY A 169 -14.12 7.68 2.45
C GLY A 169 -12.92 8.60 2.25
N GLU A 170 -12.38 9.09 3.34
CA GLU A 170 -11.22 9.98 3.35
C GLU A 170 -10.14 9.44 4.28
N LEU A 171 -8.89 9.61 3.86
CA LEU A 171 -7.68 9.30 4.61
C LEU A 171 -6.86 10.58 4.68
N ARG A 172 -6.40 10.94 5.86
CA ARG A 172 -5.84 12.27 6.09
C ARG A 172 -4.55 12.22 6.88
N PHE A 173 -3.63 13.10 6.52
CA PHE A 173 -2.44 13.34 7.33
C PHE A 173 -2.09 14.82 7.34
N ARG A 174 -1.31 15.24 8.33
CA ARG A 174 -0.80 16.61 8.46
C ARG A 174 0.69 16.66 8.23
N GLY A 175 1.13 17.75 7.65
CA GLY A 175 2.53 18.10 7.48
C GLY A 175 2.77 19.59 7.62
N ILE A 176 4.06 19.96 7.69
CA ILE A 176 4.51 21.34 7.74
C ILE A 176 5.43 21.58 6.55
N VAL A 177 5.25 22.69 5.86
CA VAL A 177 6.14 23.13 4.77
C VAL A 177 7.51 23.45 5.33
N LYS A 178 8.58 22.91 4.67
CA LYS A 178 9.98 23.18 5.02
C LYS A 178 10.44 24.53 4.53
#